data_d54a000417b3ca041276da9715b2eacc
#
_entry.id   d54a000417b3ca041276da9715b2eacc
#
_cell.length_a   1.000
_cell.length_b   1.000
_cell.length_c   1.000
_cell.angle_alpha   90.00
_cell.angle_beta   90.00
_cell.angle_gamma   90.00
#
_symmetry.space_group_name_H-M   'P 1'
#
loop_
_entity.id
_entity.type
_entity.pdbx_description
1 polymer ?
#
loop_
_entity_poly.entity_id
_entity_poly.type
_entity_poly.pdbx_seq_one_letter_code
_entity_poly.pdbx_strand_id
1 'polypeptide(L)'
;MPRALAVEAPPSLAIPAWSPHDARRGMDLSPKTPLSVTDYAALDLVQPGSVVLFSAQLGDGDPLRWIGDDPRLQRWLGVHQDVIQVVRMWPVRGPEDPRRLARRIVQLHVRFPWITWFQIANEPDIEWSHAHASWQEIGDWAEAVWWDVEWYRRHVPSASDIKLLFPPLAQGSPLDPEHVGYDALRPAIELYLDHGDGLAGHEYWDRDDVYLVEDRWPAWLQARLTGVPFFVTECGRRPLASNGQPDAALGNELVDFAARTRARVVAPFVLSSPGGSFDQFDFVDRDGRLRPHLFIWGALGP
;
A
#
# COMPACT_ATOMS: atom_id res chain seq x y z
N MET A 1 -5.54 28.52 40.18
CA MET A 1 -6.32 27.73 39.19
C MET A 1 -5.75 27.99 37.82
N PRO A 2 -5.16 27.02 37.13
CA PRO A 2 -4.66 27.22 35.78
C PRO A 2 -5.86 27.29 34.81
N ARG A 3 -5.85 28.33 33.97
CA ARG A 3 -6.79 28.52 32.87
C ARG A 3 -6.55 27.38 31.83
N ALA A 4 -7.58 26.62 31.54
CA ALA A 4 -7.60 25.75 30.38
C ALA A 4 -7.44 26.60 29.11
N LEU A 5 -6.38 26.35 28.35
CA LEU A 5 -6.22 26.89 27.01
C LEU A 5 -7.29 26.19 26.11
N ALA A 6 -8.24 27.00 25.65
CA ALA A 6 -9.16 26.53 24.61
C ALA A 6 -8.33 26.33 23.33
N VAL A 7 -8.22 25.11 22.90
CA VAL A 7 -7.70 24.77 21.57
C VAL A 7 -8.80 25.17 20.59
N GLU A 8 -8.58 26.26 19.83
CA GLU A 8 -9.45 26.59 18.71
C GLU A 8 -9.43 25.43 17.71
N ALA A 9 -10.61 24.89 17.40
CA ALA A 9 -10.74 23.90 16.35
C ALA A 9 -10.30 24.51 15.01
N PRO A 10 -9.47 23.81 14.21
CA PRO A 10 -9.10 24.30 12.89
C PRO A 10 -10.35 24.49 12.01
N PRO A 11 -10.32 25.42 11.03
CA PRO A 11 -11.45 25.63 10.13
C PRO A 11 -11.85 24.32 9.48
N SER A 12 -13.14 23.98 9.57
CA SER A 12 -13.69 22.74 9.03
C SER A 12 -13.53 22.74 7.51
N LEU A 13 -12.51 22.05 7.03
CA LEU A 13 -12.53 21.54 5.66
C LEU A 13 -13.76 20.62 5.56
N ALA A 14 -14.57 20.80 4.52
CA ALA A 14 -15.69 19.91 4.26
C ALA A 14 -15.11 18.51 4.00
N ILE A 15 -15.06 17.68 5.03
CA ILE A 15 -14.61 16.31 4.95
C ILE A 15 -15.61 15.57 4.06
N PRO A 16 -15.16 14.91 2.98
CA PRO A 16 -16.06 14.10 2.17
C PRO A 16 -16.78 13.11 3.08
N ALA A 17 -18.11 13.00 2.95
CA ALA A 17 -18.88 11.97 3.65
C ALA A 17 -18.51 10.61 3.05
N TRP A 18 -17.57 9.91 3.64
CA TRP A 18 -17.15 8.58 3.20
C TRP A 18 -18.04 7.55 3.88
N SER A 19 -18.48 6.58 3.11
CA SER A 19 -19.20 5.46 3.71
C SER A 19 -18.24 4.62 4.56
N PRO A 20 -18.71 3.96 5.62
CA PRO A 20 -17.96 2.90 6.26
C PRO A 20 -17.44 1.92 5.18
N HIS A 21 -16.19 1.46 5.31
CA HIS A 21 -15.53 0.59 4.33
C HIS A 21 -15.34 1.17 2.91
N ASP A 22 -15.27 2.52 2.77
CA ASP A 22 -14.80 3.09 1.51
C ASP A 22 -13.34 2.62 1.28
N ALA A 23 -13.11 1.99 0.14
CA ALA A 23 -11.80 1.42 -0.19
C ALA A 23 -10.65 2.44 -0.21
N ARG A 24 -10.98 3.73 -0.44
CA ARG A 24 -10.02 4.84 -0.36
C ARG A 24 -9.59 5.16 1.06
N ARG A 25 -10.30 4.67 2.06
CA ARG A 25 -9.90 4.75 3.46
C ARG A 25 -9.18 3.48 3.87
N GLY A 26 -7.97 3.32 3.39
CA GLY A 26 -7.15 2.16 3.64
C GLY A 26 -6.19 2.33 4.82
N MET A 27 -5.42 1.29 5.07
CA MET A 27 -4.35 1.26 6.04
C MET A 27 -3.25 0.31 5.58
N ASP A 28 -2.01 0.78 5.55
CA ASP A 28 -0.85 -0.11 5.45
C ASP A 28 -0.58 -0.71 6.83
N LEU A 29 -0.72 -2.04 6.91
CA LEU A 29 -0.41 -2.77 8.13
C LEU A 29 1.09 -2.97 8.21
N SER A 30 1.68 -2.45 9.27
CA SER A 30 3.11 -2.57 9.55
C SER A 30 3.69 -3.97 9.30
N PRO A 31 4.97 -4.05 8.94
CA PRO A 31 5.72 -5.31 9.03
C PRO A 31 5.88 -5.82 10.46
N LYS A 32 5.45 -5.07 11.47
CA LYS A 32 5.45 -5.51 12.88
C LYS A 32 4.55 -6.73 13.06
N THR A 33 5.08 -7.77 13.66
CA THR A 33 4.32 -8.97 14.02
C THR A 33 4.69 -9.47 15.42
N PRO A 34 3.72 -9.89 16.22
CA PRO A 34 2.28 -9.72 15.99
C PRO A 34 1.83 -8.27 16.16
N LEU A 35 0.72 -7.89 15.53
CA LEU A 35 0.06 -6.63 15.81
C LEU A 35 -0.37 -6.58 17.29
N SER A 36 -0.23 -5.42 17.91
CA SER A 36 -0.60 -5.19 19.32
C SER A 36 -2.11 -5.06 19.48
N VAL A 37 -2.58 -5.09 20.73
CA VAL A 37 -3.99 -4.81 21.05
C VAL A 37 -4.39 -3.41 20.59
N THR A 38 -3.47 -2.43 20.69
CA THR A 38 -3.72 -1.06 20.27
C THR A 38 -3.81 -0.93 18.74
N ASP A 39 -3.01 -1.71 18.00
CA ASP A 39 -3.11 -1.75 16.52
C ASP A 39 -4.51 -2.22 16.09
N TYR A 40 -5.06 -3.25 16.74
CA TYR A 40 -6.43 -3.70 16.46
C TYR A 40 -7.48 -2.66 16.88
N ALA A 41 -7.29 -1.99 18.01
CA ALA A 41 -8.19 -0.90 18.43
C ALA A 41 -8.17 0.27 17.43
N ALA A 42 -7.00 0.55 16.83
CA ALA A 42 -6.89 1.55 15.77
C ALA A 42 -7.62 1.10 14.48
N LEU A 43 -7.52 -0.16 14.10
CA LEU A 43 -8.28 -0.72 12.96
C LEU A 43 -9.79 -0.67 13.22
N ASP A 44 -10.23 -1.01 14.43
CA ASP A 44 -11.65 -0.93 14.82
C ASP A 44 -12.16 0.52 14.80
N LEU A 45 -11.29 1.49 15.14
CA LEU A 45 -11.63 2.92 15.09
C LEU A 45 -11.73 3.44 13.65
N VAL A 46 -10.75 3.09 12.80
CA VAL A 46 -10.70 3.56 11.41
C VAL A 46 -11.73 2.84 10.55
N GLN A 47 -12.02 1.56 10.84
CA GLN A 47 -12.85 0.71 9.99
C GLN A 47 -12.43 0.80 8.51
N PRO A 48 -11.19 0.43 8.18
CA PRO A 48 -10.66 0.64 6.84
C PRO A 48 -11.45 -0.16 5.81
N GLY A 49 -11.69 0.43 4.64
CA GLY A 49 -12.27 -0.28 3.49
C GLY A 49 -11.23 -1.04 2.67
N SER A 50 -9.94 -0.83 2.98
CA SER A 50 -8.83 -1.60 2.40
C SER A 50 -7.67 -1.71 3.37
N VAL A 51 -6.90 -2.79 3.26
CA VAL A 51 -5.64 -2.99 4.00
C VAL A 51 -4.55 -3.51 3.09
N VAL A 52 -3.33 -3.05 3.31
CA VAL A 52 -2.11 -3.59 2.69
C VAL A 52 -1.32 -4.33 3.76
N LEU A 53 -0.90 -5.55 3.49
CA LEU A 53 -0.20 -6.40 4.43
C LEU A 53 0.90 -7.20 3.75
N PHE A 54 1.85 -7.69 4.54
CA PHE A 54 2.95 -8.52 4.03
C PHE A 54 2.56 -9.99 3.97
N SER A 55 2.98 -10.69 2.92
CA SER A 55 2.75 -12.12 2.73
C SER A 55 3.25 -12.95 3.92
N ALA A 56 4.35 -12.54 4.53
CA ALA A 56 4.92 -13.20 5.71
C ALA A 56 3.96 -13.22 6.92
N GLN A 57 3.09 -12.21 7.07
CA GLN A 57 2.07 -12.19 8.13
C GLN A 57 0.98 -13.27 7.94
N LEU A 58 0.88 -13.80 6.74
CA LEU A 58 0.00 -14.92 6.40
C LEU A 58 0.69 -16.28 6.50
N GLY A 59 1.97 -16.32 6.92
CA GLY A 59 2.72 -17.55 7.08
C GLY A 59 3.11 -18.21 5.76
N ASP A 60 3.49 -17.43 4.76
CA ASP A 60 3.90 -17.94 3.45
C ASP A 60 5.35 -18.48 3.41
N GLY A 61 6.02 -18.46 4.57
CA GLY A 61 7.40 -18.96 4.67
C GLY A 61 8.45 -18.00 4.12
N ASP A 62 8.12 -16.72 3.98
CA ASP A 62 9.08 -15.68 3.57
C ASP A 62 10.34 -15.70 4.45
N PRO A 63 11.53 -15.59 3.86
CA PRO A 63 12.80 -15.60 4.58
C PRO A 63 13.03 -14.39 5.49
N LEU A 64 12.13 -13.41 5.51
CA LEU A 64 12.18 -12.30 6.46
C LEU A 64 11.90 -12.79 7.89
N ARG A 65 12.96 -13.16 8.58
CA ARG A 65 12.88 -13.69 9.95
C ARG A 65 12.27 -12.74 10.99
N TRP A 66 12.05 -11.48 10.64
CA TRP A 66 11.53 -10.46 11.54
C TRP A 66 10.03 -10.17 11.33
N ILE A 67 9.45 -10.63 10.22
CA ILE A 67 8.00 -10.65 10.00
C ILE A 67 7.55 -12.09 10.17
N GLY A 68 6.75 -12.36 11.18
CA GLY A 68 6.26 -13.70 11.47
C GLY A 68 4.79 -13.87 11.10
N ASP A 69 4.35 -15.10 11.15
CA ASP A 69 2.94 -15.48 11.08
C ASP A 69 2.13 -14.79 12.19
N ASP A 70 1.00 -14.16 11.82
CA ASP A 70 0.07 -13.54 12.77
C ASP A 70 -1.34 -14.18 12.68
N PRO A 71 -1.58 -15.25 13.46
CA PRO A 71 -2.88 -15.93 13.45
C PRO A 71 -4.06 -15.05 13.88
N ARG A 72 -3.82 -13.99 14.64
CA ARG A 72 -4.87 -13.04 15.01
C ARG A 72 -5.24 -12.15 13.84
N LEU A 73 -4.24 -11.67 13.09
CA LEU A 73 -4.47 -10.92 11.86
C LEU A 73 -5.22 -11.78 10.84
N GLN A 74 -4.83 -13.03 10.65
CA GLN A 74 -5.52 -13.94 9.72
C GLN A 74 -7.00 -14.12 10.10
N ARG A 75 -7.32 -14.23 11.39
CA ARG A 75 -8.72 -14.28 11.85
C ARG A 75 -9.45 -12.97 11.61
N TRP A 76 -8.80 -11.83 11.87
CA TRP A 76 -9.39 -10.51 11.60
C TRP A 76 -9.73 -10.35 10.12
N LEU A 77 -8.79 -10.68 9.22
CA LEU A 77 -8.98 -10.66 7.77
C LEU A 77 -10.13 -11.59 7.32
N GLY A 78 -10.23 -12.78 7.92
CA GLY A 78 -11.30 -13.73 7.63
C GLY A 78 -12.69 -13.27 8.07
N VAL A 79 -12.78 -12.39 9.07
CA VAL A 79 -14.05 -11.76 9.50
C VAL A 79 -14.40 -10.55 8.61
N HIS A 80 -13.39 -9.82 8.13
CA HIS A 80 -13.54 -8.61 7.32
C HIS A 80 -13.27 -8.88 5.83
N GLN A 81 -13.98 -9.87 5.25
CA GLN A 81 -13.83 -10.26 3.84
C GLN A 81 -14.39 -9.21 2.85
N ASP A 82 -15.21 -8.27 3.32
CA ASP A 82 -15.72 -7.12 2.59
C ASP A 82 -14.68 -6.00 2.41
N VAL A 83 -13.61 -6.04 3.19
CA VAL A 83 -12.47 -5.13 3.06
C VAL A 83 -11.56 -5.59 1.93
N ILE A 84 -11.12 -4.67 1.06
CA ILE A 84 -10.11 -5.00 0.05
C ILE A 84 -8.78 -5.31 0.73
N GLN A 85 -8.31 -6.53 0.59
CA GLN A 85 -7.06 -7.00 1.18
C GLN A 85 -6.00 -7.13 0.09
N VAL A 86 -4.94 -6.35 0.20
CA VAL A 86 -3.80 -6.37 -0.72
C VAL A 86 -2.63 -7.03 -0.03
N VAL A 87 -2.18 -8.15 -0.56
CA VAL A 87 -1.00 -8.84 -0.05
C VAL A 87 0.23 -8.39 -0.82
N ARG A 88 1.16 -7.77 -0.10
CA ARG A 88 2.47 -7.40 -0.62
C ARG A 88 3.40 -8.60 -0.55
N MET A 89 3.80 -9.09 -1.73
CA MET A 89 4.87 -10.07 -1.86
C MET A 89 6.19 -9.32 -1.79
N TRP A 90 7.07 -9.68 -0.88
CA TRP A 90 8.33 -8.95 -0.70
C TRP A 90 9.54 -9.85 -0.93
N PRO A 91 10.13 -9.84 -2.11
CA PRO A 91 11.41 -10.46 -2.37
C PRO A 91 12.55 -9.59 -1.85
N VAL A 92 13.12 -9.95 -0.71
CA VAL A 92 14.04 -9.11 0.12
C VAL A 92 15.42 -8.86 -0.49
N ARG A 93 15.84 -9.59 -1.49
CA ARG A 93 17.23 -9.55 -1.96
C ARG A 93 17.38 -9.51 -3.48
N GLY A 94 16.40 -8.97 -4.14
CA GLY A 94 16.33 -8.94 -5.59
C GLY A 94 15.16 -9.77 -6.14
N PRO A 95 15.05 -9.89 -7.46
CA PRO A 95 13.93 -10.57 -8.08
C PRO A 95 13.89 -12.05 -7.67
N GLU A 96 12.78 -12.48 -7.07
CA GLU A 96 12.50 -13.90 -6.86
C GLU A 96 12.24 -14.56 -8.23
N ASP A 97 12.53 -15.86 -8.35
CA ASP A 97 12.14 -16.64 -9.53
C ASP A 97 10.63 -16.50 -9.78
N PRO A 98 10.20 -16.07 -10.98
CA PRO A 98 8.80 -15.77 -11.28
C PRO A 98 7.85 -16.94 -10.99
N ARG A 99 8.25 -18.18 -11.32
CA ARG A 99 7.44 -19.38 -11.07
C ARG A 99 7.28 -19.69 -9.60
N ARG A 100 8.33 -19.43 -8.82
CA ARG A 100 8.27 -19.59 -7.36
C ARG A 100 7.34 -18.56 -6.75
N LEU A 101 7.42 -17.31 -7.16
CA LEU A 101 6.54 -16.25 -6.71
C LEU A 101 5.09 -16.54 -7.07
N ALA A 102 4.82 -16.90 -8.32
CA ALA A 102 3.48 -17.25 -8.78
C ALA A 102 2.88 -18.41 -7.95
N ARG A 103 3.68 -19.45 -7.65
CA ARG A 103 3.25 -20.55 -6.78
C ARG A 103 2.89 -20.07 -5.38
N ARG A 104 3.68 -19.18 -4.77
CA ARG A 104 3.40 -18.62 -3.45
C ARG A 104 2.10 -17.82 -3.45
N ILE A 105 1.88 -16.98 -4.46
CA ILE A 105 0.63 -16.23 -4.65
C ILE A 105 -0.57 -17.17 -4.68
N VAL A 106 -0.50 -18.21 -5.51
CA VAL A 106 -1.59 -19.20 -5.63
C VAL A 106 -1.82 -19.96 -4.33
N GLN A 107 -0.76 -20.35 -3.63
CA GLN A 107 -0.88 -21.03 -2.33
C GLN A 107 -1.54 -20.15 -1.28
N LEU A 108 -1.20 -18.87 -1.22
CA LEU A 108 -1.84 -17.90 -0.32
C LEU A 108 -3.31 -17.73 -0.67
N HIS A 109 -3.63 -17.55 -1.95
CA HIS A 109 -5.02 -17.41 -2.40
C HIS A 109 -5.85 -18.67 -2.10
N VAL A 110 -5.33 -19.85 -2.36
CA VAL A 110 -6.02 -21.11 -2.01
C VAL A 110 -6.29 -21.22 -0.50
N ARG A 111 -5.35 -20.78 0.32
CA ARG A 111 -5.50 -20.76 1.80
C ARG A 111 -6.46 -19.66 2.28
N PHE A 112 -6.49 -18.53 1.60
CA PHE A 112 -7.29 -17.35 1.92
C PHE A 112 -8.06 -16.87 0.67
N PRO A 113 -9.11 -17.59 0.25
CA PRO A 113 -9.75 -17.37 -1.06
C PRO A 113 -10.44 -16.02 -1.21
N TRP A 114 -10.67 -15.28 -0.12
CA TRP A 114 -11.19 -13.91 -0.16
C TRP A 114 -10.11 -12.86 -0.44
N ILE A 115 -8.82 -13.22 -0.36
CA ILE A 115 -7.71 -12.34 -0.74
C ILE A 115 -7.45 -12.53 -2.24
N THR A 116 -7.81 -11.53 -3.03
CA THR A 116 -7.67 -11.61 -4.49
C THR A 116 -6.57 -10.71 -5.03
N TRP A 117 -6.13 -9.68 -4.30
CA TRP A 117 -5.15 -8.72 -4.78
C TRP A 117 -3.74 -8.97 -4.24
N PHE A 118 -2.78 -9.08 -5.14
CA PHE A 118 -1.37 -9.32 -4.81
C PHE A 118 -0.46 -8.29 -5.48
N GLN A 119 0.22 -7.49 -4.67
CA GLN A 119 1.31 -6.61 -5.10
C GLN A 119 2.57 -7.46 -5.21
N ILE A 120 3.12 -7.63 -6.42
CA ILE A 120 4.15 -8.66 -6.69
C ILE A 120 5.54 -8.33 -6.15
N ALA A 121 5.85 -7.06 -5.87
CA ALA A 121 7.06 -6.62 -5.19
C ALA A 121 6.81 -5.29 -4.50
N ASN A 122 7.77 -4.86 -3.66
CA ASN A 122 7.87 -3.50 -3.13
C ASN A 122 9.04 -2.80 -3.83
N GLU A 123 8.88 -1.55 -4.22
CA GLU A 123 9.90 -0.63 -4.75
C GLU A 123 11.14 -1.30 -5.42
N PRO A 124 10.97 -2.10 -6.48
CA PRO A 124 12.06 -2.89 -7.05
C PRO A 124 13.21 -2.03 -7.57
N ASP A 125 12.94 -0.78 -7.92
CA ASP A 125 13.91 0.20 -8.39
C ASP A 125 14.93 0.61 -7.32
N ILE A 126 14.58 0.55 -6.04
CA ILE A 126 15.51 0.84 -4.94
C ILE A 126 15.87 -0.41 -4.12
N GLU A 127 14.95 -1.33 -3.91
CA GLU A 127 15.22 -2.53 -3.12
C GLU A 127 16.11 -3.54 -3.83
N TRP A 128 16.05 -3.57 -5.17
CA TRP A 128 16.93 -4.41 -6.00
C TRP A 128 18.20 -3.68 -6.45
N SER A 129 18.45 -2.48 -5.95
CA SER A 129 19.62 -1.66 -6.32
C SER A 129 20.97 -2.37 -6.13
N HIS A 130 21.05 -3.33 -5.22
CA HIS A 130 22.21 -4.19 -5.06
C HIS A 130 22.48 -5.11 -6.26
N ALA A 131 21.44 -5.36 -7.08
CA ALA A 131 21.53 -6.12 -8.31
C ALA A 131 21.64 -5.23 -9.56
N HIS A 132 21.58 -3.89 -9.41
CA HIS A 132 21.57 -2.92 -10.52
C HIS A 132 20.51 -3.22 -11.58
N ALA A 133 19.29 -3.63 -11.15
CA ALA A 133 18.22 -3.92 -12.08
C ALA A 133 17.87 -2.66 -12.89
N SER A 134 17.91 -2.78 -14.20
CA SER A 134 17.43 -1.76 -15.11
C SER A 134 15.89 -1.75 -15.15
N TRP A 135 15.30 -0.66 -15.64
CA TRP A 135 13.85 -0.60 -15.85
C TRP A 135 13.34 -1.75 -16.74
N GLN A 136 14.12 -2.12 -17.76
CA GLN A 136 13.80 -3.25 -18.62
C GLN A 136 13.77 -4.57 -17.85
N GLU A 137 14.76 -4.83 -17.01
CA GLU A 137 14.83 -6.06 -16.20
C GLU A 137 13.67 -6.15 -15.21
N ILE A 138 13.26 -5.01 -14.61
CA ILE A 138 12.07 -4.96 -13.76
C ILE A 138 10.81 -5.28 -14.58
N GLY A 139 10.67 -4.70 -15.77
CA GLY A 139 9.57 -4.96 -16.67
C GLY A 139 9.49 -6.42 -17.10
N ASP A 140 10.60 -6.97 -17.60
CA ASP A 140 10.69 -8.36 -18.06
C ASP A 140 10.37 -9.36 -16.93
N TRP A 141 10.85 -9.08 -15.72
CA TRP A 141 10.51 -9.90 -14.56
C TRP A 141 9.04 -9.82 -14.19
N ALA A 142 8.46 -8.62 -14.15
CA ALA A 142 7.05 -8.45 -13.84
C ALA A 142 6.15 -9.15 -14.89
N GLU A 143 6.52 -9.06 -16.17
CA GLU A 143 5.86 -9.80 -17.25
C GLU A 143 5.94 -11.31 -17.05
N ALA A 144 7.12 -11.84 -16.71
CA ALA A 144 7.30 -13.26 -16.44
C ALA A 144 6.44 -13.74 -15.25
N VAL A 145 6.35 -12.96 -14.18
CA VAL A 145 5.45 -13.26 -13.05
C VAL A 145 4.00 -13.30 -13.51
N TRP A 146 3.59 -12.32 -14.33
CA TRP A 146 2.23 -12.27 -14.86
C TRP A 146 1.89 -13.54 -15.66
N TRP A 147 2.75 -13.97 -16.58
CA TRP A 147 2.55 -15.18 -17.39
C TRP A 147 2.48 -16.45 -16.55
N ASP A 148 3.33 -16.56 -15.52
CA ASP A 148 3.30 -17.73 -14.63
C ASP A 148 2.02 -17.77 -13.78
N VAL A 149 1.51 -16.63 -13.29
CA VAL A 149 0.21 -16.56 -12.59
C VAL A 149 -0.94 -16.84 -13.56
N GLU A 150 -0.89 -16.30 -14.77
CA GLU A 150 -1.91 -16.54 -15.80
C GLU A 150 -2.01 -18.02 -16.18
N TRP A 151 -0.89 -18.72 -16.19
CA TRP A 151 -0.91 -20.19 -16.34
C TRP A 151 -1.77 -20.83 -15.25
N TYR A 152 -1.62 -20.43 -13.98
CA TYR A 152 -2.44 -20.94 -12.88
C TYR A 152 -3.91 -20.53 -13.01
N ARG A 153 -4.21 -19.29 -13.38
CA ARG A 153 -5.59 -18.83 -13.59
C ARG A 153 -6.35 -19.70 -14.60
N ARG A 154 -5.66 -20.17 -15.63
CA ARG A 154 -6.24 -21.02 -16.68
C ARG A 154 -6.36 -22.47 -16.29
N HIS A 155 -5.50 -23.00 -15.43
CA HIS A 155 -5.41 -24.43 -15.16
C HIS A 155 -5.86 -24.83 -13.75
N VAL A 156 -5.98 -23.88 -12.84
CA VAL A 156 -6.38 -24.09 -11.45
C VAL A 156 -7.63 -23.25 -11.17
N PRO A 157 -8.83 -23.87 -11.14
CA PRO A 157 -10.09 -23.13 -11.00
C PRO A 157 -10.14 -22.19 -9.79
N SER A 158 -9.55 -22.59 -8.67
CA SER A 158 -9.47 -21.75 -7.46
C SER A 158 -8.49 -20.57 -7.57
N ALA A 159 -7.79 -20.40 -8.66
CA ALA A 159 -6.87 -19.28 -8.89
C ALA A 159 -7.41 -18.25 -9.91
N SER A 160 -8.61 -18.47 -10.45
CA SER A 160 -9.16 -17.68 -11.57
C SER A 160 -9.43 -16.22 -11.25
N ASP A 161 -9.65 -15.89 -9.99
CA ASP A 161 -9.96 -14.55 -9.50
C ASP A 161 -8.77 -13.80 -8.86
N ILE A 162 -7.58 -14.41 -8.88
CA ILE A 162 -6.34 -13.72 -8.49
C ILE A 162 -6.18 -12.47 -9.36
N LYS A 163 -5.82 -11.35 -8.73
CA LYS A 163 -5.49 -10.08 -9.36
C LYS A 163 -4.09 -9.66 -8.95
N LEU A 164 -3.33 -9.19 -9.90
CA LEU A 164 -1.97 -8.71 -9.67
C LEU A 164 -1.94 -7.19 -9.71
N LEU A 165 -1.09 -6.61 -8.89
CA LEU A 165 -0.69 -5.22 -9.01
C LEU A 165 0.75 -5.18 -9.52
N PHE A 166 0.95 -4.49 -10.66
CA PHE A 166 2.29 -4.11 -11.07
C PHE A 166 2.95 -3.35 -9.90
N PRO A 167 4.22 -3.65 -9.56
CA PRO A 167 4.81 -3.15 -8.32
C PRO A 167 4.90 -1.62 -8.30
N PRO A 168 4.74 -1.01 -7.12
CA PRO A 168 4.99 0.40 -6.96
C PRO A 168 6.50 0.66 -7.13
N LEU A 169 6.80 1.78 -7.73
CA LEU A 169 8.16 2.30 -7.80
C LEU A 169 8.37 3.30 -6.66
N ALA A 170 9.61 3.46 -6.21
CA ALA A 170 9.93 4.43 -5.19
C ALA A 170 9.45 5.81 -5.60
N GLN A 171 9.06 6.61 -4.62
CA GLN A 171 8.51 7.93 -4.84
C GLN A 171 9.25 8.72 -5.93
N GLY A 172 8.50 9.14 -6.94
CA GLY A 172 9.02 9.96 -8.02
C GLY A 172 9.87 9.21 -9.04
N SER A 173 10.05 7.92 -8.88
CA SER A 173 10.70 7.08 -9.90
C SER A 173 9.72 6.66 -11.01
N PRO A 174 10.20 6.51 -12.24
CA PRO A 174 11.43 7.08 -12.77
C PRO A 174 11.37 8.62 -12.75
N LEU A 175 12.45 9.26 -12.27
CA LEU A 175 12.55 10.73 -12.16
C LEU A 175 12.96 11.39 -13.48
N ASP A 176 13.16 10.63 -14.52
CA ASP A 176 13.60 11.17 -15.80
C ASP A 176 12.48 11.98 -16.47
N PRO A 177 12.74 13.25 -16.87
CA PRO A 177 11.74 14.10 -17.49
C PRO A 177 11.30 13.62 -18.88
N GLU A 178 12.04 12.71 -19.50
CA GLU A 178 11.75 12.14 -20.81
C GLU A 178 10.97 10.82 -20.70
N HIS A 179 10.68 10.36 -19.49
CA HIS A 179 9.94 9.12 -19.21
C HIS A 179 10.56 7.82 -19.76
N VAL A 180 11.86 7.80 -20.02
CA VAL A 180 12.56 6.64 -20.59
C VAL A 180 12.34 5.38 -19.74
N GLY A 181 12.35 5.52 -18.41
CA GLY A 181 12.07 4.41 -17.50
C GLY A 181 10.65 3.88 -17.64
N TYR A 182 9.65 4.75 -17.74
CA TYR A 182 8.27 4.36 -17.98
C TYR A 182 8.08 3.72 -19.35
N ASP A 183 8.77 4.19 -20.39
CA ASP A 183 8.70 3.58 -21.73
C ASP A 183 9.30 2.17 -21.72
N ALA A 184 10.37 1.93 -20.96
CA ALA A 184 10.94 0.59 -20.78
C ALA A 184 9.99 -0.36 -20.01
N LEU A 185 9.23 0.16 -19.04
CA LEU A 185 8.24 -0.61 -18.25
C LEU A 185 6.90 -0.79 -18.97
N ARG A 186 6.65 0.00 -20.01
CA ARG A 186 5.34 0.07 -20.69
C ARG A 186 4.79 -1.29 -21.12
N PRO A 187 5.54 -2.20 -21.74
CA PRO A 187 4.99 -3.49 -22.17
C PRO A 187 4.39 -4.28 -21.00
N ALA A 188 5.11 -4.34 -19.86
CA ALA A 188 4.64 -5.02 -18.68
C ALA A 188 3.42 -4.32 -18.05
N ILE A 189 3.46 -2.98 -17.92
CA ILE A 189 2.34 -2.21 -17.37
C ILE A 189 1.08 -2.43 -18.21
N GLU A 190 1.17 -2.30 -19.55
CA GLU A 190 0.04 -2.52 -20.44
C GLU A 190 -0.49 -3.94 -20.34
N LEU A 191 0.38 -4.95 -20.20
CA LEU A 191 -0.04 -6.34 -20.00
C LEU A 191 -0.94 -6.49 -18.77
N TYR A 192 -0.57 -5.90 -17.62
CA TYR A 192 -1.40 -5.93 -16.41
C TYR A 192 -2.75 -5.24 -16.64
N LEU A 193 -2.73 -4.05 -17.19
CA LEU A 193 -3.95 -3.24 -17.35
C LEU A 193 -4.92 -3.83 -18.38
N ASP A 194 -4.41 -4.40 -19.47
CA ASP A 194 -5.24 -4.98 -20.55
C ASP A 194 -5.97 -6.25 -20.10
N HIS A 195 -5.50 -6.90 -19.04
CA HIS A 195 -6.11 -8.13 -18.51
C HIS A 195 -6.90 -7.91 -17.21
N GLY A 196 -7.15 -6.65 -16.84
CA GLY A 196 -7.96 -6.31 -15.68
C GLY A 196 -7.25 -6.53 -14.34
N ASP A 197 -5.93 -6.59 -14.37
CA ASP A 197 -5.04 -6.42 -13.23
C ASP A 197 -4.83 -4.92 -12.97
N GLY A 198 -3.97 -4.52 -12.04
CA GLY A 198 -3.84 -3.13 -11.66
C GLY A 198 -2.41 -2.66 -11.49
N LEU A 199 -2.30 -1.42 -11.05
CA LEU A 199 -1.04 -0.78 -10.66
C LEU A 199 -1.03 -0.52 -9.16
N ALA A 200 0.12 -0.69 -8.52
CA ALA A 200 0.40 -0.10 -7.23
C ALA A 200 1.22 1.19 -7.39
N GLY A 201 1.03 2.13 -6.49
CA GLY A 201 1.80 3.36 -6.40
C GLY A 201 2.20 3.67 -4.97
N HIS A 202 3.37 4.30 -4.81
CA HIS A 202 3.80 4.91 -3.56
C HIS A 202 3.84 6.42 -3.74
N GLU A 203 3.09 7.14 -2.91
CA GLU A 203 2.91 8.58 -3.05
C GLU A 203 3.30 9.30 -1.76
N TYR A 204 4.47 9.90 -1.77
CA TYR A 204 4.97 10.68 -0.66
C TYR A 204 5.17 12.14 -1.07
N TRP A 205 4.82 13.08 -0.19
CA TRP A 205 4.98 14.51 -0.41
C TRP A 205 5.80 15.19 0.68
N ASP A 206 6.28 16.40 0.36
CA ASP A 206 6.98 17.24 1.30
C ASP A 206 6.02 18.29 1.87
N ARG A 207 6.10 18.53 3.18
CA ARG A 207 5.39 19.54 3.97
C ARG A 207 3.96 19.88 3.53
N ASP A 208 3.79 21.05 2.94
CA ASP A 208 2.48 21.69 2.73
C ASP A 208 1.95 21.47 1.32
N ASP A 209 2.68 20.75 0.49
CA ASP A 209 2.30 20.46 -0.89
C ASP A 209 1.92 18.98 -1.03
N VAL A 210 0.62 18.74 -1.03
CA VAL A 210 0.07 17.41 -1.31
C VAL A 210 0.23 17.14 -2.80
N TYR A 211 1.14 16.27 -3.11
CA TYR A 211 1.57 16.02 -4.46
C TYR A 211 1.06 14.67 -4.97
N LEU A 212 0.43 14.68 -6.14
CA LEU A 212 -0.03 13.48 -6.81
C LEU A 212 1.06 12.97 -7.76
N VAL A 213 1.72 11.86 -7.41
CA VAL A 213 2.79 11.27 -8.23
C VAL A 213 2.26 10.87 -9.60
N GLU A 214 1.02 10.39 -9.67
CA GLU A 214 0.38 10.05 -10.93
C GLU A 214 0.28 11.22 -11.93
N ASP A 215 0.34 12.46 -11.49
CA ASP A 215 0.35 13.62 -12.39
C ASP A 215 1.68 13.82 -13.13
N ARG A 216 2.75 13.14 -12.67
CA ARG A 216 4.06 13.12 -13.36
C ARG A 216 4.21 11.95 -14.32
N TRP A 217 3.30 11.01 -14.31
CA TRP A 217 3.40 9.85 -15.19
C TRP A 217 3.23 10.26 -16.65
N PRO A 218 3.78 9.49 -17.61
CA PRO A 218 3.61 9.80 -19.01
C PRO A 218 2.13 9.82 -19.40
N ALA A 219 1.79 10.65 -20.37
CA ALA A 219 0.41 10.89 -20.78
C ALA A 219 -0.34 9.59 -21.16
N TRP A 220 0.36 8.61 -21.75
CA TRP A 220 -0.23 7.32 -22.08
C TRP A 220 -0.69 6.57 -20.83
N LEU A 221 0.09 6.61 -19.73
CA LEU A 221 -0.25 5.96 -18.48
C LEU A 221 -1.37 6.71 -17.75
N GLN A 222 -1.27 8.05 -17.68
CA GLN A 222 -2.34 8.86 -17.10
C GLN A 222 -3.69 8.63 -17.79
N ALA A 223 -3.71 8.50 -19.13
CA ALA A 223 -4.93 8.20 -19.87
C ALA A 223 -5.51 6.82 -19.52
N ARG A 224 -4.67 5.85 -19.14
CA ARG A 224 -5.09 4.51 -18.72
C ARG A 224 -5.67 4.45 -17.32
N LEU A 225 -5.31 5.37 -16.41
CA LEU A 225 -5.78 5.34 -15.02
C LEU A 225 -7.30 5.45 -14.89
N THR A 226 -7.98 6.00 -15.89
CA THR A 226 -9.43 6.05 -15.88
C THR A 226 -10.01 4.67 -16.20
N GLY A 227 -10.62 4.03 -15.21
CA GLY A 227 -11.28 2.73 -15.37
C GLY A 227 -10.41 1.50 -15.12
N VAL A 228 -9.14 1.67 -14.75
CA VAL A 228 -8.27 0.56 -14.32
C VAL A 228 -8.07 0.59 -12.80
N PRO A 229 -7.82 -0.56 -12.16
CA PRO A 229 -7.48 -0.59 -10.74
C PRO A 229 -6.12 0.08 -10.49
N PHE A 230 -6.13 1.26 -9.88
CA PHE A 230 -4.93 1.92 -9.37
C PHE A 230 -5.02 1.98 -7.84
N PHE A 231 -3.98 1.50 -7.15
CA PHE A 231 -3.92 1.36 -5.71
C PHE A 231 -2.70 2.10 -5.18
N VAL A 232 -2.92 3.10 -4.34
CA VAL A 232 -1.84 3.73 -3.56
C VAL A 232 -1.65 2.88 -2.32
N THR A 233 -0.61 2.05 -2.34
CA THR A 233 -0.31 1.07 -1.30
C THR A 233 0.60 1.61 -0.21
N GLU A 234 1.17 2.79 -0.40
CA GLU A 234 1.82 3.62 0.62
C GLU A 234 1.65 5.09 0.25
N CYS A 235 1.32 5.91 1.23
CA CYS A 235 1.36 7.35 1.08
C CYS A 235 1.58 8.05 2.41
N GLY A 236 2.05 9.30 2.34
CA GLY A 236 2.24 10.14 3.50
C GLY A 236 3.20 11.28 3.24
N ARG A 237 3.29 12.16 4.23
CA ARG A 237 4.26 13.24 4.19
C ARG A 237 5.64 12.70 4.56
N ARG A 238 6.65 13.01 3.75
CA ARG A 238 8.03 12.74 4.12
C ARG A 238 8.35 13.40 5.45
N PRO A 239 8.97 12.67 6.37
CA PRO A 239 9.33 13.22 7.66
C PRO A 239 10.35 14.33 7.48
N LEU A 240 10.10 15.44 8.13
CA LEU A 240 11.08 16.51 8.24
C LEU A 240 12.20 16.04 9.16
N ALA A 241 13.43 16.24 8.73
CA ALA A 241 14.64 15.89 9.47
C ALA A 241 14.74 16.51 10.88
N SER A 242 13.88 17.46 11.24
CA SER A 242 14.00 18.21 12.48
C SER A 242 12.98 17.91 13.56
N ASN A 243 11.78 17.45 13.26
CA ASN A 243 10.74 17.31 14.30
C ASN A 243 9.87 16.05 14.22
N GLY A 244 9.93 15.30 13.16
CA GLY A 244 9.49 13.92 12.95
C GLY A 244 8.18 13.40 13.54
N GLN A 245 7.32 14.25 14.12
CA GLN A 245 6.10 13.78 14.74
C GLN A 245 4.91 14.02 13.80
N PRO A 246 4.17 12.97 13.44
CA PRO A 246 2.89 13.12 12.77
C PRO A 246 1.95 13.93 13.65
N ASP A 247 1.34 14.93 13.07
CA ASP A 247 0.41 15.82 13.74
C ASP A 247 -0.99 15.77 13.09
N ALA A 248 -1.92 16.55 13.62
CA ALA A 248 -3.26 16.63 13.05
C ALA A 248 -3.25 17.13 11.58
N ALA A 249 -2.26 17.93 11.18
CA ALA A 249 -2.16 18.44 9.81
C ALA A 249 -1.96 17.28 8.82
N LEU A 250 -1.15 16.26 9.17
CA LEU A 250 -0.98 15.07 8.34
C LEU A 250 -2.32 14.36 8.08
N GLY A 251 -3.19 14.27 9.07
CA GLY A 251 -4.51 13.67 8.89
C GLY A 251 -5.35 14.41 7.84
N ASN A 252 -5.33 15.75 7.87
CA ASN A 252 -6.03 16.57 6.86
C ASN A 252 -5.40 16.43 5.47
N GLU A 253 -4.06 16.38 5.39
CA GLU A 253 -3.34 16.13 4.13
C GLU A 253 -3.72 14.79 3.52
N LEU A 254 -3.77 13.72 4.32
CA LEU A 254 -4.18 12.39 3.88
C LEU A 254 -5.61 12.39 3.33
N VAL A 255 -6.53 13.08 4.00
CA VAL A 255 -7.93 13.22 3.54
C VAL A 255 -7.99 13.99 2.22
N ASP A 256 -7.26 15.10 2.10
CA ASP A 256 -7.21 15.89 0.86
C ASP A 256 -6.59 15.07 -0.29
N PHE A 257 -5.49 14.37 -0.02
CA PHE A 257 -4.86 13.49 -0.98
C PHE A 257 -5.85 12.42 -1.49
N ALA A 258 -6.50 11.69 -0.58
CA ALA A 258 -7.44 10.64 -0.94
C ALA A 258 -8.68 11.17 -1.70
N ALA A 259 -9.05 12.44 -1.49
CA ALA A 259 -10.13 13.08 -2.25
C ALA A 259 -9.72 13.44 -3.68
N ARG A 260 -8.43 13.66 -3.93
CA ARG A 260 -7.89 14.15 -5.21
C ARG A 260 -7.32 13.07 -6.10
N THR A 261 -6.73 12.02 -5.52
CA THR A 261 -6.12 10.92 -6.29
C THR A 261 -7.16 10.13 -7.09
N ARG A 262 -6.73 9.55 -8.20
CA ARG A 262 -7.52 8.61 -9.02
C ARG A 262 -7.53 7.20 -8.45
N ALA A 263 -6.78 6.98 -7.36
CA ALA A 263 -6.66 5.65 -6.76
C ALA A 263 -7.98 5.14 -6.20
N ARG A 264 -8.22 3.85 -6.41
CA ARG A 264 -9.33 3.11 -5.80
C ARG A 264 -9.06 2.75 -4.34
N VAL A 265 -7.80 2.52 -4.00
CA VAL A 265 -7.30 2.22 -2.66
C VAL A 265 -6.28 3.26 -2.28
N VAL A 266 -6.36 3.78 -1.07
CA VAL A 266 -5.36 4.69 -0.50
C VAL A 266 -4.99 4.15 0.88
N ALA A 267 -3.78 3.65 1.04
CA ALA A 267 -3.28 3.10 2.28
C ALA A 267 -2.15 3.97 2.85
N PRO A 268 -2.44 4.89 3.78
CA PRO A 268 -1.40 5.63 4.45
C PRO A 268 -0.39 4.71 5.14
N PHE A 269 0.87 5.02 4.98
CA PHE A 269 1.97 4.35 5.64
C PHE A 269 2.18 5.02 7.01
N VAL A 270 2.14 4.37 8.13
CA VAL A 270 1.96 2.97 8.44
C VAL A 270 1.18 2.84 9.76
N LEU A 271 0.40 1.78 9.96
CA LEU A 271 -0.39 1.60 11.19
C LEU A 271 0.51 1.70 12.43
N SER A 272 1.58 0.92 12.48
CA SER A 272 2.63 1.03 13.51
C SER A 272 3.92 0.45 12.96
N SER A 273 5.08 0.96 13.38
CA SER A 273 6.37 0.45 12.93
C SER A 273 7.04 -0.42 13.98
N PRO A 274 7.98 -1.30 13.58
CA PRO A 274 8.82 -2.02 14.53
C PRO A 274 9.86 -1.12 15.20
N GLY A 275 9.87 0.16 14.87
CA GLY A 275 10.82 1.15 15.34
C GLY A 275 11.82 1.62 14.27
N GLY A 276 12.60 2.65 14.59
CA GLY A 276 13.61 3.21 13.68
C GLY A 276 13.11 4.41 12.89
N SER A 277 13.53 4.52 11.63
CA SER A 277 13.22 5.67 10.78
C SER A 277 11.75 5.81 10.39
N PHE A 278 10.95 4.78 10.60
CA PHE A 278 9.54 4.76 10.23
C PHE A 278 8.59 5.26 11.32
N ASP A 279 9.06 5.42 12.57
CA ASP A 279 8.22 5.88 13.70
C ASP A 279 7.49 7.19 13.46
N GLN A 280 8.00 7.99 12.57
CA GLN A 280 7.45 9.28 12.19
C GLN A 280 6.17 9.18 11.34
N PHE A 281 5.89 8.01 10.76
CA PHE A 281 4.68 7.75 10.01
C PHE A 281 3.60 7.03 10.83
N ASP A 282 3.96 6.54 12.02
CA ASP A 282 3.09 5.68 12.82
C ASP A 282 1.77 6.35 13.19
N PHE A 283 0.67 5.63 12.98
CA PHE A 283 -0.63 5.96 13.55
C PHE A 283 -0.75 5.50 15.01
N VAL A 284 -0.02 4.45 15.38
CA VAL A 284 0.13 3.96 16.75
C VAL A 284 1.60 4.02 17.11
N ASP A 285 1.97 4.85 18.10
CA ASP A 285 3.36 5.02 18.48
C ASP A 285 3.93 3.80 19.25
N ARG A 286 5.23 3.83 19.55
CA ARG A 286 5.91 2.75 20.24
C ARG A 286 5.36 2.45 21.66
N ASP A 287 4.77 3.47 22.28
CA ASP A 287 4.17 3.34 23.62
C ASP A 287 2.72 2.80 23.53
N GLY A 288 2.24 2.54 22.31
CA GLY A 288 0.88 2.08 22.05
C GLY A 288 -0.15 3.20 22.15
N ARG A 289 0.24 4.47 21.89
CA ARG A 289 -0.69 5.59 21.90
C ARG A 289 -1.16 5.89 20.48
N LEU A 290 -2.45 6.15 20.34
CA LEU A 290 -3.04 6.59 19.07
C LEU A 290 -2.63 8.05 18.81
N ARG A 291 -2.12 8.31 17.61
CA ARG A 291 -1.68 9.65 17.22
C ARG A 291 -2.82 10.49 16.65
N PRO A 292 -2.72 11.83 16.72
CA PRO A 292 -3.80 12.73 16.32
C PRO A 292 -4.29 12.54 14.89
N HIS A 293 -3.41 12.29 13.93
CA HIS A 293 -3.78 12.09 12.53
C HIS A 293 -4.62 10.82 12.29
N LEU A 294 -4.52 9.80 13.15
CA LEU A 294 -5.39 8.63 13.11
C LEU A 294 -6.86 9.01 13.29
N PHE A 295 -7.14 9.90 14.24
CA PHE A 295 -8.51 10.32 14.52
C PHE A 295 -9.12 11.11 13.36
N ILE A 296 -8.31 11.88 12.65
CA ILE A 296 -8.77 12.61 11.46
C ILE A 296 -8.98 11.65 10.31
N TRP A 297 -8.05 10.73 10.07
CA TRP A 297 -8.18 9.70 9.06
C TRP A 297 -9.35 8.76 9.33
N GLY A 298 -9.58 8.39 10.60
CA GLY A 298 -10.69 7.57 11.05
C GLY A 298 -11.99 8.32 11.32
N ALA A 299 -11.92 9.60 11.75
CA ALA A 299 -13.07 10.45 12.10
C ALA A 299 -13.85 10.93 10.88
N LEU A 300 -13.94 10.10 9.93
CA LEU A 300 -14.81 10.23 8.79
C LEU A 300 -16.21 10.02 9.31
N GLY A 301 -16.68 11.07 9.94
CA GLY A 301 -17.93 11.15 10.65
C GLY A 301 -19.12 10.73 9.81
N PRO A 302 -20.26 10.63 10.46
CA PRO A 302 -21.48 10.20 9.80
C PRO A 302 -21.84 11.12 8.67
#